data_0f523ef67c9d491307d53ab3c859f2fd
#
_entry.id   0f523ef67c9d491307d53ab3c859f2fd
#
_cell.length_a   1.000
_cell.length_b   1.000
_cell.length_c   1.000
_cell.angle_alpha   90.00
_cell.angle_beta   90.00
_cell.angle_gamma   90.00
#
_symmetry.space_group_name_H-M   'P 1'
#
loop_
_entity.id
_entity.type
_entity.pdbx_description
1 polymer ?
#
loop_
_entity_poly.entity_id
_entity_poly.type
_entity_poly.pdbx_seq_one_letter_code
_entity_poly.pdbx_strand_id
1 'polypeptide(L)'
;MQIAYQGFAGNNDVEREAGVELVRFERAAQDIANCHLTIEAYRDASGDRRYDARLDLVTREFNLIPIERGSDKDVEVAIHQAFENAMRLLRQRRNG
;
A
#
# COMPACT_ATOMS: atom_id res chain seq x y z
N MET A 1 1.05 -11.00 -3.41
CA MET A 1 0.32 -9.71 -3.34
C MET A 1 -0.48 -9.50 -4.61
N GLN A 2 -1.68 -8.99 -4.48
CA GLN A 2 -2.50 -8.58 -5.62
C GLN A 2 -2.50 -7.05 -5.71
N ILE A 3 -2.38 -6.53 -6.94
CA ILE A 3 -2.41 -5.10 -7.19
C ILE A 3 -3.58 -4.80 -8.11
N ALA A 4 -4.45 -3.88 -7.69
CA ALA A 4 -5.56 -3.38 -8.48
C ALA A 4 -5.35 -1.91 -8.83
N TYR A 5 -5.70 -1.53 -10.04
CA TYR A 5 -5.57 -0.15 -10.52
C TYR A 5 -6.94 0.43 -10.81
N GLN A 6 -7.18 1.67 -10.38
CA GLN A 6 -8.41 2.42 -10.65
C GLN A 6 -8.04 3.78 -11.23
N GLY A 7 -8.67 4.12 -12.35
CA GLY A 7 -8.44 5.40 -13.01
C GLY A 7 -7.21 5.48 -13.91
N PHE A 8 -6.44 4.41 -14.00
CA PHE A 8 -5.30 4.27 -14.91
C PHE A 8 -4.92 2.80 -15.05
N ALA A 9 -4.11 2.49 -16.06
CA ALA A 9 -3.78 1.09 -16.39
C ALA A 9 -2.62 0.51 -15.56
N GLY A 10 -1.92 1.33 -14.79
CA GLY A 10 -0.69 0.90 -14.16
C GLY A 10 0.47 0.79 -15.15
N ASN A 11 1.63 0.36 -14.68
CA ASN A 11 2.79 0.09 -15.52
C ASN A 11 3.83 -0.72 -14.78
N ASN A 12 4.88 -1.15 -15.50
CA ASN A 12 5.93 -2.00 -14.94
C ASN A 12 6.73 -1.29 -13.82
N ASP A 13 6.90 0.02 -13.91
CA ASP A 13 7.64 0.77 -12.89
C ASP A 13 6.88 0.78 -11.57
N VAL A 14 5.56 0.94 -11.63
CA VAL A 14 4.69 0.88 -10.45
C VAL A 14 4.75 -0.51 -9.82
N GLU A 15 4.66 -1.55 -10.64
CA GLU A 15 4.72 -2.94 -10.14
C GLU A 15 6.08 -3.26 -9.51
N ARG A 16 7.16 -2.75 -10.10
CA ARG A 16 8.50 -2.93 -9.57
C ARG A 16 8.65 -2.25 -8.21
N GLU A 17 8.18 -1.01 -8.09
CA GLU A 17 8.23 -0.28 -6.82
C GLU A 17 7.42 -0.99 -5.74
N ALA A 18 6.22 -1.44 -6.06
CA ALA A 18 5.39 -2.20 -5.14
C ALA A 18 6.07 -3.50 -4.72
N GLY A 19 6.75 -4.17 -5.65
CA GLY A 19 7.50 -5.39 -5.37
C GLY A 19 8.67 -5.16 -4.41
N VAL A 20 9.40 -4.07 -4.58
CA VAL A 20 10.51 -3.70 -3.68
C VAL A 20 9.98 -3.46 -2.27
N GLU A 21 8.90 -2.69 -2.14
CA GLU A 21 8.29 -2.41 -0.85
C GLU A 21 7.75 -3.68 -0.20
N LEU A 22 7.14 -4.57 -0.99
CA LEU A 22 6.62 -5.85 -0.49
C LEU A 22 7.71 -6.72 0.11
N VAL A 23 8.85 -6.86 -0.57
CA VAL A 23 9.96 -7.68 -0.08
C VAL A 23 10.44 -7.14 1.27
N ARG A 24 10.58 -5.83 1.38
CA ARG A 24 10.98 -5.19 2.64
C ARG A 24 9.95 -5.42 3.73
N PHE A 25 8.67 -5.30 3.39
CA PHE A 25 7.56 -5.48 4.31
C PHE A 25 7.46 -6.91 4.82
N GLU A 26 7.61 -7.91 3.95
CA GLU A 26 7.49 -9.32 4.32
C GLU A 26 8.50 -9.74 5.39
N ARG A 27 9.68 -9.14 5.38
CA ARG A 27 10.70 -9.43 6.40
C ARG A 27 10.26 -9.01 7.80
N ALA A 28 9.42 -7.98 7.89
CA ALA A 28 8.97 -7.43 9.16
C ALA A 28 7.59 -7.93 9.58
N ALA A 29 6.84 -8.56 8.68
CA ALA A 29 5.44 -8.89 8.87
C ALA A 29 5.16 -10.37 8.63
N GLN A 30 5.80 -11.23 9.43
CA GLN A 30 5.71 -12.69 9.26
C GLN A 30 4.33 -13.26 9.59
N ASP A 31 3.52 -12.56 10.36
CA ASP A 31 2.15 -12.96 10.71
C ASP A 31 1.11 -12.54 9.67
N ILE A 32 1.53 -11.87 8.60
CA ILE A 32 0.63 -11.48 7.53
C ILE A 32 0.61 -12.56 6.44
N ALA A 33 -0.58 -13.07 6.16
CA ALA A 33 -0.76 -14.13 5.17
C ALA A 33 -0.85 -13.58 3.75
N ASN A 34 -1.45 -12.40 3.59
CA ASN A 34 -1.63 -11.80 2.27
C ASN A 34 -1.82 -10.29 2.38
N CYS A 35 -1.59 -9.59 1.28
CA CYS A 35 -1.88 -8.17 1.20
C CYS A 35 -2.42 -7.81 -0.18
N HIS A 36 -3.29 -6.80 -0.21
CA HIS A 36 -3.89 -6.27 -1.43
C HIS A 36 -3.56 -4.79 -1.52
N LEU A 37 -2.97 -4.38 -2.64
CA LEU A 37 -2.64 -2.98 -2.89
C LEU A 37 -3.58 -2.47 -3.98
N THR A 38 -4.34 -1.41 -3.66
CA THR A 38 -5.20 -0.73 -4.62
C THR A 38 -4.65 0.67 -4.84
N ILE A 39 -4.39 1.00 -6.10
CA ILE A 39 -3.87 2.31 -6.47
C ILE A 39 -4.92 3.01 -7.32
N GLU A 40 -5.37 4.16 -6.86
CA GLU A 40 -6.35 4.98 -7.56
C GLU A 40 -5.73 6.26 -8.06
N ALA A 41 -5.91 6.55 -9.35
CA ALA A 41 -5.56 7.85 -9.91
C ALA A 41 -6.84 8.69 -9.96
N TYR A 42 -6.76 9.93 -9.49
CA TYR A 42 -7.90 10.84 -9.47
C TYR A 42 -7.42 12.28 -9.62
N ARG A 43 -8.37 13.20 -9.84
CA ARG A 43 -8.08 14.64 -9.85
C ARG A 43 -8.58 15.24 -8.55
N ASP A 44 -7.73 16.04 -7.90
CA ASP A 44 -8.11 16.73 -6.67
C ASP A 44 -8.97 17.98 -6.98
N ALA A 45 -9.31 18.73 -5.93
CA ALA A 45 -10.15 19.93 -6.05
C ALA A 45 -9.51 21.01 -6.93
N SER A 46 -8.18 21.03 -7.05
CA SER A 46 -7.44 21.94 -7.90
C SER A 46 -7.32 21.48 -9.35
N GLY A 47 -7.81 20.26 -9.66
CA GLY A 47 -7.69 19.64 -10.97
C GLY A 47 -6.36 18.94 -11.22
N ASP A 48 -5.50 18.84 -10.22
CA ASP A 48 -4.23 18.15 -10.32
C ASP A 48 -4.41 16.65 -10.17
N ARG A 49 -3.65 15.89 -10.96
CA ARG A 49 -3.65 14.43 -10.85
C ARG A 49 -2.93 13.99 -9.58
N ARG A 50 -3.60 13.10 -8.82
CA ARG A 50 -3.05 12.53 -7.61
C ARG A 50 -3.28 11.03 -7.59
N TYR A 51 -2.55 10.34 -6.70
CA TYR A 51 -2.66 8.90 -6.50
C TYR A 51 -2.88 8.61 -5.03
N ASP A 52 -3.84 7.72 -4.75
CA ASP A 52 -4.02 7.12 -3.44
C ASP A 52 -3.57 5.66 -3.52
N ALA A 53 -2.76 5.24 -2.57
CA ALA A 53 -2.37 3.84 -2.44
C ALA A 53 -2.99 3.30 -1.15
N ARG A 54 -3.85 2.29 -1.28
CA ARG A 54 -4.51 1.64 -0.14
C ARG A 54 -4.00 0.22 -0.01
N LEU A 55 -3.45 -0.08 1.14
CA LEU A 55 -2.94 -1.41 1.46
C LEU A 55 -3.87 -2.07 2.46
N ASP A 56 -4.39 -3.23 2.13
CA ASP A 56 -5.21 -4.05 3.03
C ASP A 56 -4.43 -5.31 3.37
N LEU A 57 -4.26 -5.59 4.66
CA LEU A 57 -3.51 -6.73 5.15
C LEU A 57 -4.47 -7.81 5.66
N VAL A 58 -4.14 -9.06 5.38
CA VAL A 58 -4.88 -10.21 5.90
C VAL A 58 -3.92 -11.04 6.74
N THR A 59 -4.25 -11.23 8.03
CA THR A 59 -3.45 -12.03 8.94
C THR A 59 -3.62 -13.51 8.64
N ARG A 60 -2.76 -14.36 9.24
CA ARG A 60 -2.88 -15.82 9.13
C ARG A 60 -4.19 -16.33 9.75
N GLU A 61 -4.79 -15.57 10.64
CA GLU A 61 -6.07 -15.89 11.26
C GLU A 61 -7.27 -15.33 10.50
N PHE A 62 -7.01 -14.81 9.28
CA PHE A 62 -8.00 -14.23 8.37
C PHE A 62 -8.67 -12.95 8.88
N ASN A 63 -7.98 -12.20 9.73
CA ASN A 63 -8.43 -10.87 10.15
C ASN A 63 -7.92 -9.82 9.15
N LEU A 64 -8.80 -8.92 8.76
CA LEU A 64 -8.46 -7.79 7.89
C LEU A 64 -7.92 -6.64 8.72
N ILE A 65 -6.79 -6.10 8.33
CA ILE A 65 -6.19 -4.91 8.95
C ILE A 65 -6.15 -3.81 7.89
N PRO A 66 -7.04 -2.81 7.96
CA PRO A 66 -6.98 -1.67 7.06
C PRO A 66 -5.83 -0.74 7.44
N ILE A 67 -5.11 -0.26 6.44
CA ILE A 67 -3.97 0.62 6.61
C ILE A 67 -4.34 2.01 6.12
N GLU A 68 -3.84 3.05 6.79
CA GLU A 68 -4.02 4.42 6.36
C GLU A 68 -3.42 4.61 4.97
N ARG A 69 -4.15 5.31 4.08
CA ARG A 69 -3.74 5.50 2.69
C ARG A 69 -2.50 6.34 2.58
N GLY A 70 -1.64 5.99 1.60
CA GLY A 70 -0.67 6.92 1.09
C GLY A 70 -1.31 7.76 0.01
N SER A 71 -0.98 9.04 -0.07
CA SER A 71 -1.53 9.95 -1.08
C SER A 71 -0.47 10.95 -1.50
N ASP A 72 -0.24 11.05 -2.81
CA ASP A 72 0.75 11.98 -3.35
C ASP A 72 0.51 12.19 -4.85
N LYS A 73 1.15 13.22 -5.39
CA LYS A 73 1.17 13.46 -6.85
C LYS A 73 2.05 12.44 -7.57
N ASP A 74 3.00 11.83 -6.86
CA ASP A 74 3.88 10.79 -7.38
C ASP A 74 3.37 9.44 -6.86
N VAL A 75 3.07 8.53 -7.78
CA VAL A 75 2.54 7.21 -7.42
C VAL A 75 3.50 6.40 -6.55
N GLU A 76 4.80 6.51 -6.81
CA GLU A 76 5.80 5.77 -6.02
C GLU A 76 5.84 6.26 -4.58
N VAL A 77 5.69 7.57 -4.38
CA VAL A 77 5.62 8.16 -3.03
C VAL A 77 4.37 7.68 -2.31
N ALA A 78 3.22 7.66 -2.98
CA ALA A 78 1.97 7.18 -2.39
C ALA A 78 2.09 5.70 -1.94
N ILE A 79 2.70 4.86 -2.77
CA ILE A 79 2.94 3.44 -2.44
C ILE A 79 3.85 3.33 -1.22
N HIS A 80 4.97 4.06 -1.22
CA HIS A 80 5.91 4.04 -0.10
C HIS A 80 5.23 4.45 1.20
N GLN A 81 4.41 5.51 1.18
CA GLN A 81 3.67 5.95 2.36
C GLN A 81 2.74 4.87 2.90
N ALA A 82 2.03 4.15 2.01
CA ALA A 82 1.12 3.09 2.44
C ALA A 82 1.88 1.98 3.17
N PHE A 83 3.02 1.53 2.65
CA PHE A 83 3.84 0.52 3.31
C PHE A 83 4.46 1.03 4.61
N GLU A 84 4.89 2.29 4.67
CA GLU A 84 5.40 2.89 5.91
C GLU A 84 4.31 2.94 6.98
N ASN A 85 3.09 3.28 6.60
CA ASN A 85 1.94 3.29 7.52
C ASN A 85 1.68 1.88 8.06
N ALA A 86 1.77 0.86 7.20
CA ALA A 86 1.61 -0.53 7.60
C ALA A 86 2.69 -0.96 8.59
N MET A 87 3.95 -0.63 8.30
CA MET A 87 5.07 -0.95 9.18
C MET A 87 4.91 -0.32 10.55
N ARG A 88 4.48 0.93 10.58
CA ARG A 88 4.25 1.66 11.84
C ARG A 88 3.15 1.00 12.65
N LEU A 89 2.04 0.66 12.01
CA LEU A 89 0.91 0.01 12.70
C LEU A 89 1.32 -1.34 13.29
N LEU A 90 2.05 -2.15 12.53
CA LEU A 90 2.50 -3.46 13.01
C LEU A 90 3.46 -3.34 14.19
N ARG A 91 4.35 -2.35 14.18
CA ARG A 91 5.23 -2.09 15.32
C ARG A 91 4.44 -1.72 16.57
N GLN A 92 3.42 -0.88 16.43
CA GLN A 92 2.54 -0.50 17.54
C GLN A 92 1.80 -1.71 18.11
N ARG A 93 1.34 -2.61 17.27
CA ARG A 93 0.65 -3.83 17.71
C ARG A 93 1.57 -4.77 18.47
N ARG A 94 2.86 -4.85 18.08
CA ARG A 94 3.84 -5.67 18.80
C ARG A 94 4.14 -5.13 20.19
N ASN A 95 4.14 -3.81 20.32
CA ASN A 95 4.48 -3.14 21.59
C ASN A 95 3.28 -2.94 22.48
N GLY A 96 2.10 -3.22 21.97
CA GLY A 96 0.85 -3.13 22.71
C GLY A 96 0.34 -4.50 23.08
#